data_df0a1a89193e5236431bf4cdf0c59f16
#
_entry.id   df0a1a89193e5236431bf4cdf0c59f16
#
_cell.length_a   1.000
_cell.length_b   1.000
_cell.length_c   1.000
_cell.angle_alpha   90.00
_cell.angle_beta   90.00
_cell.angle_gamma   90.00
#
_symmetry.space_group_name_H-M   'P 1'
#
loop_
_entity.id
_entity.type
_entity.pdbx_description
1 polymer ?
#
loop_
_entity_poly.entity_id
_entity_poly.type
_entity_poly.pdbx_seq_one_letter_code
_entity_poly.pdbx_strand_id
1 'polypeptide(L)'
;MYGIVTNKFFEYADPIVRSFPQLNDLKILICPDHVTISKPDPEGILLACNKLNVRTDETVYLGDHENDLRAGISAGAEVIGCLYGYSLSKDSIDKYDCVYVNNANEIMPFIK
;
A
#
# COMPACT_ATOMS: atom_id res chain seq x y z
N MET A 1 0.50 -13.17 -4.30
CA MET A 1 0.31 -12.12 -5.34
C MET A 1 0.38 -10.76 -4.68
N TYR A 2 1.10 -9.84 -5.26
CA TYR A 2 1.23 -8.50 -4.70
C TYR A 2 1.30 -7.43 -5.79
N GLY A 3 1.00 -6.19 -5.39
CA GLY A 3 1.06 -5.01 -6.23
C GLY A 3 1.57 -3.81 -5.46
N ILE A 4 1.78 -2.71 -6.15
CA ILE A 4 2.20 -1.44 -5.58
C ILE A 4 1.23 -0.34 -6.00
N VAL A 5 0.81 0.46 -5.02
CA VAL A 5 0.05 1.69 -5.25
C VAL A 5 0.88 2.83 -4.68
N THR A 6 1.36 3.73 -5.53
CA THR A 6 2.27 4.79 -5.16
C THR A 6 1.75 6.16 -5.58
N ASN A 7 2.18 7.22 -4.88
CA ASN A 7 1.94 8.60 -5.29
C ASN A 7 3.06 9.15 -6.19
N LYS A 8 4.01 8.30 -6.58
CA LYS A 8 5.07 8.65 -7.52
C LYS A 8 4.58 8.44 -8.95
N PHE A 9 4.76 9.42 -9.83
CA PHE A 9 4.36 9.32 -11.23
C PHE A 9 5.07 8.17 -11.94
N PHE A 10 4.39 7.59 -12.93
CA PHE A 10 4.83 6.39 -13.64
C PHE A 10 6.23 6.55 -14.24
N GLU A 11 6.55 7.70 -14.83
CA GLU A 11 7.86 7.94 -15.42
C GLU A 11 9.02 7.79 -14.43
N TYR A 12 8.77 8.00 -13.14
CA TYR A 12 9.76 7.82 -12.08
C TYR A 12 9.65 6.47 -11.38
N ALA A 13 8.44 5.95 -11.22
CA ALA A 13 8.20 4.70 -10.49
C ALA A 13 8.61 3.48 -11.31
N ASP A 14 8.27 3.44 -12.59
CA ASP A 14 8.50 2.27 -13.44
C ASP A 14 10.00 1.91 -13.55
N PRO A 15 10.91 2.86 -13.80
CA PRO A 15 12.35 2.53 -13.83
C PRO A 15 12.86 1.98 -12.50
N ILE A 16 12.36 2.49 -11.38
CA ILE A 16 12.75 2.00 -10.05
C ILE A 16 12.30 0.55 -9.89
N VAL A 17 11.05 0.25 -10.20
CA VAL A 17 10.51 -1.10 -10.09
C VAL A 17 11.31 -2.06 -10.97
N ARG A 18 11.61 -1.67 -12.21
CA ARG A 18 12.37 -2.51 -13.14
C ARG A 18 13.81 -2.75 -12.72
N SER A 19 14.38 -1.84 -11.90
CA SER A 19 15.77 -1.96 -11.44
C SER A 19 15.95 -2.99 -10.31
N PHE A 20 14.85 -3.46 -9.69
CA PHE A 20 14.90 -4.41 -8.58
C PHE A 20 14.41 -5.78 -9.02
N PRO A 21 15.33 -6.77 -9.18
CA PRO A 21 14.93 -8.14 -9.52
C PRO A 21 13.94 -8.76 -8.52
N GLN A 22 13.96 -8.30 -7.28
CA GLN A 22 13.04 -8.75 -6.23
C GLN A 22 11.59 -8.44 -6.55
N LEU A 23 11.34 -7.49 -7.45
CA LEU A 23 9.99 -7.07 -7.85
C LEU A 23 9.52 -7.71 -9.18
N ASN A 24 10.22 -8.74 -9.66
CA ASN A 24 9.86 -9.41 -10.91
C ASN A 24 8.45 -10.05 -10.86
N ASP A 25 7.99 -10.42 -9.67
CA ASP A 25 6.66 -11.03 -9.48
C ASP A 25 5.55 -10.01 -9.25
N LEU A 26 5.87 -8.72 -9.31
CA LEU A 26 4.88 -7.65 -9.15
C LEU A 26 3.79 -7.78 -10.22
N LYS A 27 2.54 -7.85 -9.78
CA LYS A 27 1.40 -8.05 -10.70
C LYS A 27 0.80 -6.76 -11.20
N ILE A 28 0.94 -5.66 -10.45
CA ILE A 28 0.38 -4.37 -10.84
C ILE A 28 1.14 -3.22 -10.19
N LEU A 29 1.26 -2.14 -10.93
CA LEU A 29 1.79 -0.86 -10.43
C LEU A 29 0.76 0.21 -10.76
N ILE A 30 0.20 0.82 -9.73
CA ILE A 30 -0.75 1.93 -9.85
C ILE A 30 -0.05 3.22 -9.42
N CYS A 31 -0.05 4.19 -10.31
CA CYS A 31 0.56 5.52 -10.14
C CYS A 31 -0.50 6.60 -10.25
N PRO A 32 -0.20 7.86 -9.91
CA PRO A 32 -1.15 8.96 -10.08
C PRO A 32 -1.69 9.09 -11.50
N ASP A 33 -0.90 8.69 -12.50
CA ASP A 33 -1.30 8.69 -13.92
C ASP A 33 -2.50 7.80 -14.19
N HIS A 34 -2.74 6.80 -13.35
CA HIS A 34 -3.79 5.79 -13.54
C HIS A 34 -5.10 6.12 -12.81
N VAL A 35 -5.10 7.14 -11.96
CA VAL A 35 -6.25 7.49 -11.11
C VAL A 35 -6.57 8.97 -11.26
N THR A 36 -7.79 9.33 -10.86
CA THR A 36 -8.21 10.73 -10.80
C THR A 36 -7.72 11.40 -9.52
N ILE A 37 -7.77 10.67 -8.41
CA ILE A 37 -7.37 11.18 -7.09
C ILE A 37 -6.40 10.18 -6.46
N SER A 38 -5.23 10.69 -6.09
CA SER A 38 -4.19 9.89 -5.42
C SER A 38 -4.51 9.69 -3.93
N LYS A 39 -3.73 8.81 -3.26
CA LYS A 39 -3.83 8.63 -1.82
C LYS A 39 -3.74 9.99 -1.10
N PRO A 40 -4.52 10.24 -0.08
CA PRO A 40 -5.26 9.30 0.77
C PRO A 40 -6.61 8.81 0.22
N ASP A 41 -6.99 9.15 -0.99
CA ASP A 41 -8.19 8.62 -1.60
C ASP A 41 -8.00 7.12 -1.88
N PRO A 42 -9.04 6.28 -1.72
CA PRO A 42 -8.92 4.84 -1.93
C PRO A 42 -8.90 4.41 -3.40
N GLU A 43 -9.05 5.32 -4.34
CA GLU A 43 -9.22 5.00 -5.77
C GLU A 43 -8.13 4.06 -6.29
N GLY A 44 -6.86 4.34 -5.96
CA GLY A 44 -5.74 3.53 -6.46
C GLY A 44 -5.79 2.09 -5.96
N ILE A 45 -6.13 1.89 -4.69
CA ILE A 45 -6.23 0.55 -4.09
C ILE A 45 -7.42 -0.19 -4.70
N LEU A 46 -8.55 0.49 -4.85
CA LEU A 46 -9.75 -0.11 -5.47
C LEU A 46 -9.47 -0.49 -6.91
N LEU A 47 -8.76 0.34 -7.66
CA LEU A 47 -8.38 0.04 -9.04
C LEU A 47 -7.46 -1.18 -9.11
N ALA A 48 -6.46 -1.25 -8.23
CA ALA A 48 -5.53 -2.38 -8.17
C ALA A 48 -6.28 -3.68 -7.90
N CYS A 49 -7.16 -3.69 -6.90
CA CYS A 49 -7.95 -4.86 -6.55
C CYS A 49 -8.88 -5.28 -7.70
N ASN A 50 -9.49 -4.32 -8.38
CA ASN A 50 -10.36 -4.59 -9.53
C ASN A 50 -9.56 -5.27 -10.66
N LYS A 51 -8.40 -4.71 -11.00
CA LYS A 51 -7.55 -5.25 -12.08
C LYS A 51 -7.00 -6.63 -11.74
N LEU A 52 -6.73 -6.90 -10.47
CA LEU A 52 -6.24 -8.20 -10.01
C LEU A 52 -7.38 -9.19 -9.73
N ASN A 53 -8.62 -8.75 -9.84
CA ASN A 53 -9.80 -9.54 -9.57
C ASN A 53 -9.82 -10.13 -8.16
N VAL A 54 -9.47 -9.31 -7.18
CA VAL A 54 -9.50 -9.66 -5.76
C VAL A 54 -10.41 -8.69 -5.01
N ARG A 55 -10.93 -9.14 -3.85
CA ARG A 55 -11.76 -8.31 -3.00
C ARG A 55 -10.88 -7.47 -2.07
N THR A 56 -11.31 -6.25 -1.78
CA THR A 56 -10.57 -5.39 -0.85
C THR A 56 -10.55 -5.96 0.56
N ASP A 57 -11.62 -6.63 0.99
CA ASP A 57 -11.68 -7.26 2.32
C ASP A 57 -10.80 -8.51 2.46
N GLU A 58 -10.23 -8.99 1.35
CA GLU A 58 -9.26 -10.08 1.32
C GLU A 58 -7.84 -9.55 1.06
N THR A 59 -7.65 -8.23 1.09
CA THR A 59 -6.41 -7.56 0.74
C THR A 59 -5.80 -6.94 1.98
N VAL A 60 -4.48 -7.07 2.09
CA VAL A 60 -3.69 -6.38 3.12
C VAL A 60 -2.91 -5.25 2.45
N TYR A 61 -3.07 -4.03 2.95
CA TYR A 61 -2.35 -2.87 2.47
C TYR A 61 -1.29 -2.42 3.47
N LEU A 62 -0.06 -2.33 3.01
CA LEU A 62 1.10 -1.96 3.83
C LEU A 62 1.51 -0.53 3.50
N GLY A 63 1.79 0.27 4.51
CA GLY A 63 2.25 1.63 4.28
C GLY A 63 3.00 2.22 5.46
N ASP A 64 3.81 3.24 5.20
CA ASP A 64 4.60 3.95 6.20
C ASP A 64 4.21 5.43 6.34
N HIS A 65 3.12 5.85 5.69
CA HIS A 65 2.63 7.21 5.72
C HIS A 65 1.15 7.23 6.08
N GLU A 66 0.68 8.30 6.75
CA GLU A 66 -0.74 8.44 7.10
C GLU A 66 -1.66 8.34 5.88
N ASN A 67 -1.22 8.85 4.72
CA ASN A 67 -1.98 8.73 3.48
C ASN A 67 -2.25 7.27 3.10
N ASP A 68 -1.29 6.38 3.37
CA ASP A 68 -1.44 4.95 3.10
C ASP A 68 -2.50 4.34 4.03
N LEU A 69 -2.45 4.68 5.31
CA LEU A 69 -3.40 4.16 6.29
C LEU A 69 -4.83 4.61 5.97
N ARG A 70 -4.98 5.90 5.65
CA ARG A 70 -6.29 6.46 5.29
C ARG A 70 -6.85 5.83 4.03
N ALA A 71 -6.03 5.67 3.01
CA ALA A 71 -6.45 5.06 1.74
C ALA A 71 -6.86 3.60 1.94
N GLY A 72 -6.05 2.83 2.67
CA GLY A 72 -6.35 1.43 2.93
C GLY A 72 -7.63 1.23 3.73
N ILE A 73 -7.82 2.00 4.80
CA ILE A 73 -9.04 1.96 5.62
C ILE A 73 -10.26 2.33 4.78
N SER A 74 -10.16 3.42 4.00
CA SER A 74 -11.27 3.86 3.15
C SER A 74 -11.60 2.85 2.05
N ALA A 75 -10.64 2.08 1.59
CA ALA A 75 -10.86 1.03 0.58
C ALA A 75 -11.50 -0.23 1.18
N GLY A 76 -11.51 -0.37 2.50
CA GLY A 76 -12.01 -1.57 3.16
C GLY A 76 -10.99 -2.69 3.24
N ALA A 77 -9.71 -2.41 3.02
CA ALA A 77 -8.62 -3.36 3.15
C ALA A 77 -8.19 -3.51 4.61
N GLU A 78 -7.56 -4.61 4.93
CA GLU A 78 -6.82 -4.73 6.17
C GLU A 78 -5.53 -3.92 6.04
N VAL A 79 -5.20 -3.10 7.02
CA VAL A 79 -4.08 -2.16 6.94
C VAL A 79 -3.03 -2.48 7.98
N ILE A 80 -1.77 -2.47 7.55
CA ILE A 80 -0.61 -2.60 8.43
C ILE A 80 0.26 -1.35 8.28
N GLY A 81 0.41 -0.60 9.37
CA GLY A 81 1.28 0.56 9.43
C GLY A 81 2.71 0.14 9.78
N CYS A 82 3.66 0.51 8.94
CA CYS A 82 5.06 0.15 9.08
C CYS A 82 5.83 1.26 9.81
N LEU A 83 6.10 1.04 11.10
CA LEU A 83 6.76 2.05 11.94
C LEU A 83 8.25 2.19 11.66
N TYR A 84 8.83 1.25 10.94
CA TYR A 84 10.24 1.32 10.52
C TYR A 84 10.46 2.22 9.30
N GLY A 85 9.37 2.77 8.72
CA GLY A 85 9.45 3.81 7.70
C GLY A 85 9.75 5.18 8.31
N TYR A 86 9.74 6.20 7.47
CA TYR A 86 10.16 7.55 7.89
C TYR A 86 9.03 8.45 8.35
N SER A 87 7.78 8.12 8.04
CA SER A 87 6.67 9.06 8.17
C SER A 87 5.73 8.80 9.34
N LEU A 88 5.59 7.56 9.77
CA LEU A 88 4.71 7.23 10.89
C LEU A 88 5.42 7.41 12.22
N SER A 89 4.68 7.95 13.19
CA SER A 89 5.16 8.18 14.55
C SER A 89 4.23 7.53 15.55
N LYS A 90 4.60 7.60 16.84
CA LYS A 90 3.73 7.11 17.93
C LYS A 90 2.38 7.81 17.95
N ASP A 91 2.32 9.06 17.52
CA ASP A 91 1.07 9.82 17.47
C ASP A 91 0.10 9.24 16.44
N SER A 92 0.62 8.64 15.36
CA SER A 92 -0.19 8.00 14.33
C SER A 92 -0.90 6.75 14.84
N ILE A 93 -0.29 6.03 15.78
CA ILE A 93 -0.86 4.80 16.35
C ILE A 93 -2.21 5.05 17.00
N ASP A 94 -2.37 6.20 17.66
CA ASP A 94 -3.60 6.55 18.36
C ASP A 94 -4.70 7.06 17.42
N LYS A 95 -4.33 7.46 16.19
CA LYS A 95 -5.28 8.03 15.22
C LYS A 95 -6.04 7.00 14.39
N TYR A 96 -5.40 5.87 14.11
CA TYR A 96 -5.95 4.91 13.14
C TYR A 96 -6.08 3.53 13.77
N ASP A 97 -7.24 2.92 13.52
CA ASP A 97 -7.52 1.56 13.98
C ASP A 97 -6.97 0.57 12.95
N CYS A 98 -5.71 0.24 13.10
CA CYS A 98 -5.04 -0.75 12.24
C CYS A 98 -3.89 -1.41 13.00
N VAL A 99 -3.34 -2.46 12.41
CA VAL A 99 -2.17 -3.16 12.96
C VAL A 99 -0.91 -2.34 12.66
N TYR A 100 0.02 -2.29 13.62
CA TYR A 100 1.31 -1.65 13.43
C TYR A 100 2.44 -2.65 13.68
N VAL A 101 3.50 -2.55 12.88
CA VAL A 101 4.68 -3.40 13.00
C VAL A 101 5.95 -2.56 13.09
N ASN A 102 6.94 -3.01 13.84
CA ASN A 102 8.21 -2.32 14.03
C ASN A 102 9.30 -2.77 13.04
N ASN A 103 9.11 -3.94 12.43
CA ASN A 103 10.03 -4.46 11.42
C ASN A 103 9.29 -5.38 10.45
N ALA A 104 9.92 -5.65 9.31
CA ALA A 104 9.30 -6.42 8.23
C ALA A 104 8.96 -7.86 8.63
N ASN A 105 9.71 -8.46 9.56
CA ASN A 105 9.45 -9.83 9.98
C ASN A 105 8.10 -10.00 10.69
N GLU A 106 7.60 -8.93 11.29
CA GLU A 106 6.32 -8.95 11.98
C GLU A 106 5.11 -8.97 11.03
N ILE A 107 5.34 -8.73 9.73
CA ILE A 107 4.28 -8.71 8.72
C ILE A 107 3.81 -10.12 8.37
N MET A 108 4.71 -11.09 8.34
CA MET A 108 4.43 -12.44 7.85
C MET A 108 3.22 -13.13 8.50
N PRO A 109 2.97 -13.01 9.82
CA PRO A 109 1.78 -13.63 10.44
C PRO A 109 0.45 -13.13 9.88
N PHE A 110 0.42 -11.95 9.25
CA PHE A 110 -0.80 -11.36 8.70
C PHE A 110 -1.02 -11.71 7.22
N ILE A 111 -0.03 -12.31 6.58
CA ILE A 111 -0.10 -12.71 5.16
C ILE A 111 -0.35 -14.21 5.09
N LYS A 112 -1.42 -14.56 4.39
CA LYS A 112 -1.83 -15.97 4.22
C LYS A 112 -1.38 -16.51 2.86
#